data_0c2818f3650ed7698f4577d03a0aa229
#
_entry.id   0c2818f3650ed7698f4577d03a0aa229
#
_cell.length_a   1.000
_cell.length_b   1.000
_cell.length_c   1.000
_cell.angle_alpha   90.00
_cell.angle_beta   90.00
_cell.angle_gamma   90.00
#
_symmetry.space_group_name_H-M   'P 1'
#
loop_
_entity.id
_entity.type
_entity.pdbx_description
1 polymer ?
#
loop_
_entity_poly.entity_id
_entity_poly.type
_entity_poly.pdbx_seq_one_letter_code
_entity_poly.pdbx_strand_id
1 'polypeptide(L)'
;MKKIAIQGVPGSYHDIAAHKFFPGEEIELICCSTFEEIFSNMKQDSNVIGMLAIENTIAGSLLHNYELLRESGMTIIGEHKLRIKHSFMCLPDDDWNTLTEVNSHPVALAQCREFLMQHPKLKIVETEDTAGSAETIKRENLKGHAAICSKY
;
A
#
# COMPACT_ATOMS: atom_id res chain seq x y z
N MET A 1 8.99 -3.85 -21.52
CA MET A 1 8.26 -3.97 -20.25
C MET A 1 9.27 -3.92 -19.10
N LYS A 2 9.13 -3.01 -18.14
CA LYS A 2 10.02 -2.89 -16.97
C LYS A 2 9.48 -3.76 -15.84
N LYS A 3 10.35 -4.55 -15.22
CA LYS A 3 9.97 -5.34 -14.03
C LYS A 3 10.21 -4.53 -12.79
N ILE A 4 9.16 -4.24 -12.02
CA ILE A 4 9.23 -3.44 -10.80
C ILE A 4 8.77 -4.28 -9.62
N ALA A 5 9.67 -4.56 -8.68
CA ALA A 5 9.34 -5.22 -7.42
C ALA A 5 8.82 -4.19 -6.41
N ILE A 6 7.66 -4.46 -5.84
CA ILE A 6 6.98 -3.62 -4.85
C ILE A 6 6.54 -4.44 -3.65
N GLN A 7 6.46 -3.82 -2.48
CA GLN A 7 5.76 -4.42 -1.34
C GLN A 7 4.27 -4.10 -1.45
N GLY A 8 3.43 -5.14 -1.37
CA GLY A 8 1.98 -5.06 -1.49
C GLY A 8 1.43 -5.61 -2.81
N VAL A 9 0.21 -5.24 -3.14
CA VAL A 9 -0.58 -5.75 -4.28
C VAL A 9 -0.87 -4.64 -5.28
N PRO A 10 -1.38 -4.96 -6.48
CA PRO A 10 -1.87 -3.96 -7.43
C PRO A 10 -2.88 -3.01 -6.77
N GLY A 11 -2.79 -1.71 -7.07
CA GLY A 11 -3.58 -0.66 -6.41
C GLY A 11 -2.98 -0.14 -5.10
N SER A 12 -1.89 -0.73 -4.61
CA SER A 12 -1.16 -0.21 -3.45
C SER A 12 -0.46 1.13 -3.75
N TYR A 13 -0.03 1.84 -2.71
CA TYR A 13 0.71 3.09 -2.90
C TYR A 13 2.09 2.88 -3.57
N HIS A 14 2.70 1.72 -3.41
CA HIS A 14 3.93 1.38 -4.13
C HIS A 14 3.68 1.18 -5.62
N ASP A 15 2.58 0.53 -5.99
CA ASP A 15 2.16 0.40 -7.39
C ASP A 15 1.92 1.77 -8.03
N ILE A 16 1.14 2.64 -7.36
CA ILE A 16 0.89 3.99 -7.82
C ILE A 16 2.20 4.78 -7.99
N ALA A 17 3.14 4.62 -7.05
CA ALA A 17 4.45 5.26 -7.12
C ALA A 17 5.26 4.75 -8.32
N ALA A 18 5.26 3.45 -8.59
CA ALA A 18 5.95 2.85 -9.72
C ALA A 18 5.43 3.40 -11.06
N HIS A 19 4.13 3.43 -11.26
CA HIS A 19 3.52 3.98 -12.47
C HIS A 19 3.75 5.49 -12.64
N LYS A 20 3.84 6.24 -11.55
CA LYS A 20 4.15 7.67 -11.61
C LYS A 20 5.62 7.96 -11.84
N PHE A 21 6.51 7.10 -11.39
CA PHE A 21 7.95 7.24 -11.61
C PHE A 21 8.35 6.90 -13.04
N PHE A 22 7.64 5.96 -13.68
CA PHE A 22 7.84 5.53 -15.07
C PHE A 22 6.62 5.85 -15.96
N PRO A 23 6.32 7.14 -16.19
CA PRO A 23 5.12 7.51 -16.92
C PRO A 23 5.16 7.06 -18.37
N GLY A 24 4.10 6.37 -18.80
CA GLY A 24 3.95 5.88 -20.19
C GLY A 24 4.77 4.63 -20.51
N GLU A 25 5.47 4.07 -19.54
CA GLU A 25 6.18 2.80 -19.73
C GLU A 25 5.30 1.60 -19.34
N GLU A 26 5.49 0.51 -20.04
CA GLU A 26 4.85 -0.77 -19.73
C GLU A 26 5.55 -1.42 -18.54
N ILE A 27 4.82 -1.63 -17.45
CA ILE A 27 5.34 -2.16 -16.18
C ILE A 27 4.76 -3.55 -15.92
N GLU A 28 5.64 -4.47 -15.55
CA GLU A 28 5.31 -5.75 -14.94
C GLU A 28 5.60 -5.64 -13.43
N LEU A 29 4.54 -5.72 -12.61
CA LEU A 29 4.68 -5.69 -11.15
C LEU A 29 5.08 -7.06 -10.62
N ILE A 30 6.10 -7.09 -9.77
CA ILE A 30 6.47 -8.21 -8.93
C ILE A 30 6.02 -7.87 -7.52
N CYS A 31 4.86 -8.41 -7.12
CA CYS A 31 4.27 -8.17 -5.80
C CYS A 31 4.98 -9.00 -4.74
N CYS A 32 5.54 -8.33 -3.75
CA CYS A 32 6.27 -8.92 -2.64
C CYS A 32 5.50 -8.71 -1.33
N SER A 33 5.53 -9.70 -0.46
CA SER A 33 4.91 -9.60 0.87
C SER A 33 5.73 -8.73 1.82
N THR A 34 7.06 -8.73 1.66
CA THR A 34 7.98 -7.98 2.51
C THR A 34 8.96 -7.14 1.68
N PHE A 35 9.63 -6.19 2.33
CA PHE A 35 10.68 -5.40 1.67
C PHE A 35 11.93 -6.24 1.37
N GLU A 36 12.24 -7.24 2.18
CA GLU A 36 13.34 -8.19 1.95
C GLU A 36 13.16 -8.97 0.64
N GLU A 37 11.92 -9.35 0.32
CA GLU A 37 11.61 -10.03 -0.95
C GLU A 37 11.91 -9.16 -2.17
N ILE A 38 11.76 -7.83 -2.08
CA ILE A 38 12.15 -6.91 -3.16
C ILE A 38 13.64 -7.06 -3.45
N PHE A 39 14.49 -7.01 -2.41
CA PHE A 39 15.93 -7.17 -2.56
C PHE A 39 16.32 -8.56 -3.06
N SER A 40 15.59 -9.58 -2.63
CA SER A 40 15.81 -10.96 -3.12
C SER A 40 15.53 -11.07 -4.62
N ASN A 41 14.43 -10.48 -5.11
CA ASN A 41 14.11 -10.45 -6.53
C ASN A 41 15.17 -9.68 -7.35
N MET A 42 15.61 -8.51 -6.86
CA MET A 42 16.67 -7.73 -7.53
C MET A 42 18.02 -8.47 -7.58
N LYS A 43 18.34 -9.29 -6.57
CA LYS A 43 19.56 -10.12 -6.59
C LYS A 43 19.47 -11.28 -7.56
N GLN A 44 18.28 -11.83 -7.80
CA GLN A 44 18.05 -12.94 -8.71
C GLN A 44 17.98 -12.51 -10.19
N ASP A 45 17.44 -11.34 -10.47
CA ASP A 45 17.29 -10.78 -11.82
C ASP A 45 17.74 -9.32 -11.83
N SER A 46 18.87 -9.04 -12.48
CA SER A 46 19.44 -7.69 -12.59
C SER A 46 18.59 -6.71 -13.40
N ASN A 47 17.53 -7.18 -14.09
CA ASN A 47 16.58 -6.32 -14.80
C ASN A 47 15.43 -5.86 -13.89
N VAL A 48 15.32 -6.37 -12.67
CA VAL A 48 14.31 -5.96 -11.70
C VAL A 48 14.75 -4.68 -11.00
N ILE A 49 13.83 -3.71 -10.94
CA ILE A 49 13.99 -2.46 -10.19
C ILE A 49 13.11 -2.56 -8.94
N GLY A 50 13.65 -2.24 -7.77
CA GLY A 50 12.88 -2.18 -6.53
C GLY A 50 12.29 -0.80 -6.31
N MET A 51 11.02 -0.73 -5.94
CA MET A 51 10.37 0.49 -5.45
C MET A 51 10.16 0.38 -3.95
N LEU A 52 10.87 1.21 -3.18
CA LEU A 52 10.86 1.18 -1.72
C LEU A 52 10.27 2.45 -1.12
N ALA A 53 9.41 2.31 -0.13
CA ALA A 53 9.08 3.39 0.77
C ALA A 53 10.25 3.62 1.74
N ILE A 54 10.73 4.85 1.82
CA ILE A 54 11.84 5.23 2.70
C ILE A 54 11.34 6.12 3.85
N GLU A 55 10.42 7.00 3.56
CA GLU A 55 9.84 7.92 4.54
C GLU A 55 8.35 8.13 4.33
N ASN A 56 7.67 8.36 5.44
CA ASN A 56 6.30 8.83 5.46
C ASN A 56 6.24 10.05 6.40
N THR A 57 5.67 11.16 5.94
CA THR A 57 5.66 12.43 6.70
C THR A 57 4.90 12.35 8.03
N ILE A 58 4.04 11.35 8.21
CA ILE A 58 3.28 11.13 9.45
C ILE A 58 3.86 9.97 10.27
N ALA A 59 4.17 8.85 9.61
CA ALA A 59 4.73 7.67 10.28
C ALA A 59 6.25 7.76 10.54
N GLY A 60 6.94 8.71 9.88
CA GLY A 60 8.38 8.90 10.01
C GLY A 60 9.20 8.05 9.04
N SER A 61 10.50 7.92 9.34
CA SER A 61 11.46 7.17 8.53
C SER A 61 11.28 5.67 8.72
N LEU A 62 11.31 4.92 7.63
CA LEU A 62 11.30 3.47 7.64
C LEU A 62 12.76 2.96 7.79
N LEU A 63 13.29 3.03 9.02
CA LEU A 63 14.71 2.74 9.30
C LEU A 63 15.15 1.36 8.81
N HIS A 64 14.29 0.36 8.90
CA HIS A 64 14.55 -0.98 8.39
C HIS A 64 14.84 -0.98 6.88
N ASN A 65 14.10 -0.19 6.10
CA ASN A 65 14.32 -0.10 4.65
C ASN A 65 15.63 0.62 4.31
N TYR A 66 16.06 1.59 5.13
CA TYR A 66 17.40 2.18 5.00
C TYR A 66 18.51 1.15 5.26
N GLU A 67 18.32 0.28 6.25
CA GLU A 67 19.28 -0.79 6.56
C GLU A 67 19.38 -1.78 5.42
N LEU A 68 18.25 -2.29 4.93
CA LEU A 68 18.20 -3.19 3.76
C LEU A 68 18.88 -2.57 2.55
N LEU A 69 18.61 -1.30 2.26
CA LEU A 69 19.23 -0.58 1.15
C LEU A 69 20.76 -0.48 1.32
N ARG A 70 21.23 -0.09 2.51
CA ARG A 70 22.66 0.01 2.85
C ARG A 70 23.40 -1.32 2.65
N GLU A 71 22.76 -2.43 3.08
CA GLU A 71 23.36 -3.76 3.03
C GLU A 71 23.27 -4.42 1.65
N SER A 72 22.35 -3.95 0.82
CA SER A 72 22.09 -4.58 -0.49
C SER A 72 23.19 -4.38 -1.51
N GLY A 73 23.97 -3.29 -1.42
CA GLY A 73 24.89 -2.85 -2.45
C GLY A 73 24.23 -2.32 -3.73
N MET A 74 22.91 -2.13 -3.71
CA MET A 74 22.15 -1.62 -4.86
C MET A 74 22.31 -0.11 -5.02
N THR A 75 22.16 0.38 -6.25
CA THR A 75 22.26 1.80 -6.58
C THR A 75 20.88 2.44 -6.62
N ILE A 76 20.74 3.58 -5.96
CA ILE A 76 19.52 4.40 -6.06
C ILE A 76 19.55 5.10 -7.42
N ILE A 77 18.51 4.87 -8.23
CA ILE A 77 18.35 5.48 -9.57
C ILE A 77 17.42 6.68 -9.57
N GLY A 78 16.71 6.93 -8.49
CA GLY A 78 15.85 8.09 -8.34
C GLY A 78 14.96 8.04 -7.12
N GLU A 79 14.21 9.12 -6.91
CA GLU A 79 13.22 9.25 -5.84
C GLU A 79 11.89 9.77 -6.37
N HIS A 80 10.78 9.42 -5.71
CA HIS A 80 9.46 9.95 -5.99
C HIS A 80 8.71 10.29 -4.71
N LYS A 81 8.17 11.50 -4.64
CA LYS A 81 7.29 11.93 -3.54
C LYS A 81 5.83 11.71 -3.92
N LEU A 82 5.22 10.68 -3.34
CA LEU A 82 3.83 10.38 -3.55
C LEU A 82 2.96 11.02 -2.47
N ARG A 83 2.01 11.87 -2.88
CA ARG A 83 0.97 12.34 -1.96
C ARG A 83 -0.02 11.21 -1.69
N ILE A 84 -0.03 10.68 -0.48
CA ILE A 84 -0.98 9.67 -0.04
C ILE A 84 -2.32 10.35 0.26
N LYS A 85 -3.38 9.83 -0.36
CA LYS A 85 -4.76 10.20 -0.09
C LYS A 85 -5.56 8.92 0.13
N HIS A 86 -6.04 8.76 1.33
CA HIS A 86 -6.91 7.64 1.65
C HIS A 86 -8.34 7.90 1.17
N SER A 87 -8.99 6.82 0.75
CA SER A 87 -10.42 6.77 0.43
C SER A 87 -11.09 5.77 1.36
N PHE A 88 -12.30 6.09 1.81
CA PHE A 88 -13.14 5.17 2.52
C PHE A 88 -14.04 4.49 1.49
N MET A 89 -13.95 3.18 1.38
CA MET A 89 -14.65 2.38 0.36
C MET A 89 -15.41 1.22 0.99
N CYS A 90 -16.59 0.95 0.45
CA CYS A 90 -17.43 -0.20 0.80
C CYS A 90 -18.07 -0.78 -0.45
N LEU A 91 -18.84 -1.85 -0.30
CA LEU A 91 -19.64 -2.38 -1.40
C LEU A 91 -20.73 -1.38 -1.81
N PRO A 92 -21.18 -1.42 -3.09
CA PRO A 92 -22.17 -0.46 -3.60
C PRO A 92 -23.51 -0.45 -2.86
N ASP A 93 -23.87 -1.59 -2.25
CA ASP A 93 -25.13 -1.75 -1.52
C ASP A 93 -25.03 -1.35 -0.02
N ASP A 94 -23.81 -1.04 0.44
CA ASP A 94 -23.58 -0.59 1.81
C ASP A 94 -23.65 0.93 1.92
N ASP A 95 -24.15 1.40 3.06
CA ASP A 95 -24.21 2.80 3.47
C ASP A 95 -23.79 2.98 4.94
N TRP A 96 -23.83 4.22 5.44
CA TRP A 96 -23.46 4.54 6.82
C TRP A 96 -24.32 3.85 7.89
N ASN A 97 -25.50 3.31 7.54
CA ASN A 97 -26.37 2.60 8.47
C ASN A 97 -26.05 1.11 8.52
N THR A 98 -25.52 0.56 7.41
CA THR A 98 -25.16 -0.86 7.29
C THR A 98 -23.73 -1.15 7.73
N LEU A 99 -22.84 -0.15 7.65
CA LEU A 99 -21.43 -0.32 7.98
C LEU A 99 -21.22 -0.53 9.49
N THR A 100 -20.48 -1.59 9.82
CA THR A 100 -20.15 -2.01 11.19
C THR A 100 -18.64 -2.10 11.42
N GLU A 101 -17.84 -2.21 10.35
CA GLU A 101 -16.41 -2.47 10.47
C GLU A 101 -15.62 -1.69 9.40
N VAL A 102 -14.40 -1.27 9.77
CA VAL A 102 -13.43 -0.67 8.85
C VAL A 102 -12.08 -1.38 8.95
N ASN A 103 -11.56 -1.76 7.80
CA ASN A 103 -10.38 -2.59 7.64
C ASN A 103 -9.27 -1.80 6.94
N SER A 104 -8.06 -1.80 7.47
CA SER A 104 -6.87 -1.22 6.81
C SER A 104 -5.58 -1.54 7.55
N HIS A 105 -4.45 -1.18 6.94
CA HIS A 105 -3.15 -1.21 7.58
C HIS A 105 -3.10 -0.22 8.77
N PRO A 106 -2.45 -0.57 9.89
CA PRO A 106 -2.39 0.26 11.10
C PRO A 106 -1.97 1.71 10.86
N VAL A 107 -0.98 1.94 9.98
CA VAL A 107 -0.51 3.29 9.63
C VAL A 107 -1.61 4.12 8.98
N ALA A 108 -2.40 3.53 8.05
CA ALA A 108 -3.50 4.22 7.40
C ALA A 108 -4.64 4.53 8.37
N LEU A 109 -4.95 3.60 9.27
CA LEU A 109 -5.94 3.80 10.34
C LEU A 109 -5.52 4.94 11.27
N ALA A 110 -4.24 4.99 11.68
CA ALA A 110 -3.70 6.06 12.50
C ALA A 110 -3.77 7.43 11.80
N GLN A 111 -3.50 7.48 10.49
CA GLN A 111 -3.61 8.70 9.69
C GLN A 111 -5.06 9.18 9.53
N CYS A 112 -6.03 8.27 9.62
CA CYS A 112 -7.46 8.58 9.53
C CYS A 112 -8.15 8.68 10.89
N ARG A 113 -7.39 8.76 12.00
CA ARG A 113 -7.92 8.70 13.36
C ARG A 113 -9.02 9.73 13.63
N GLU A 114 -8.83 10.98 13.24
CA GLU A 114 -9.82 12.05 13.47
C GLU A 114 -11.16 11.74 12.77
N PHE A 115 -11.09 11.22 11.55
CA PHE A 115 -12.27 10.78 10.83
C PHE A 115 -12.94 9.59 11.52
N LEU A 116 -12.18 8.60 11.95
CA LEU A 116 -12.72 7.40 12.62
C LEU A 116 -13.35 7.72 13.97
N MET A 117 -12.81 8.69 14.71
CA MET A 117 -13.40 9.15 15.97
C MET A 117 -14.80 9.77 15.80
N GLN A 118 -15.13 10.28 14.62
CA GLN A 118 -16.46 10.79 14.30
C GLN A 118 -17.46 9.66 13.99
N HIS A 119 -16.97 8.43 13.82
CA HIS A 119 -17.76 7.24 13.49
C HIS A 119 -17.56 6.11 14.52
N PRO A 120 -17.89 6.33 15.81
CA PRO A 120 -17.56 5.41 16.91
C PRO A 120 -18.27 4.04 16.82
N LYS A 121 -19.26 3.91 15.94
CA LYS A 121 -19.94 2.62 15.68
C LYS A 121 -19.09 1.65 14.85
N LEU A 122 -18.10 2.16 14.13
CA LEU A 122 -17.24 1.32 13.30
C LEU A 122 -16.20 0.60 14.15
N LYS A 123 -16.21 -0.71 14.12
CA LYS A 123 -15.13 -1.51 14.67
C LYS A 123 -13.91 -1.36 13.76
N ILE A 124 -12.77 -0.98 14.33
CA ILE A 124 -11.51 -0.84 13.61
C ILE A 124 -10.81 -2.18 13.60
N VAL A 125 -10.44 -2.67 12.41
CA VAL A 125 -9.73 -3.93 12.21
C VAL A 125 -8.44 -3.67 11.45
N GLU A 126 -7.33 -4.06 12.05
CA GLU A 126 -6.02 -3.97 11.44
C GLU A 126 -5.78 -5.15 10.49
N THR A 127 -5.25 -4.85 9.31
CA THR A 127 -4.92 -5.81 8.25
C THR A 127 -3.51 -5.58 7.74
N GLU A 128 -3.00 -6.51 6.96
CA GLU A 128 -1.61 -6.45 6.47
C GLU A 128 -1.35 -5.29 5.50
N ASP A 129 -2.35 -4.94 4.67
CA ASP A 129 -2.22 -3.82 3.72
C ASP A 129 -3.56 -3.13 3.41
N THR A 130 -3.48 -1.96 2.78
CA THR A 130 -4.64 -1.12 2.48
C THR A 130 -5.45 -1.63 1.28
N ALA A 131 -4.78 -1.98 0.18
CA ALA A 131 -5.43 -2.40 -1.07
C ALA A 131 -6.02 -3.81 -0.94
N GLY A 132 -5.31 -4.74 -0.29
CA GLY A 132 -5.78 -6.10 -0.01
C GLY A 132 -7.02 -6.12 0.87
N SER A 133 -7.19 -5.15 1.78
CA SER A 133 -8.43 -4.99 2.55
C SER A 133 -9.63 -4.76 1.62
N ALA A 134 -9.52 -3.83 0.69
CA ALA A 134 -10.58 -3.53 -0.27
C ALA A 134 -10.85 -4.70 -1.23
N GLU A 135 -9.77 -5.35 -1.70
CA GLU A 135 -9.86 -6.52 -2.56
C GLU A 135 -10.59 -7.67 -1.85
N THR A 136 -10.27 -7.95 -0.59
CA THR A 136 -10.92 -9.00 0.20
C THR A 136 -12.40 -8.71 0.40
N ILE A 137 -12.78 -7.48 0.75
CA ILE A 137 -14.18 -7.08 0.89
C ILE A 137 -14.95 -7.31 -0.41
N LYS A 138 -14.36 -6.94 -1.55
CA LYS A 138 -14.97 -7.14 -2.87
C LYS A 138 -15.06 -8.62 -3.24
N ARG A 139 -13.96 -9.37 -3.13
CA ARG A 139 -13.86 -10.78 -3.51
C ARG A 139 -14.81 -11.67 -2.72
N GLU A 140 -14.92 -11.41 -1.41
CA GLU A 140 -15.72 -12.21 -0.48
C GLU A 140 -17.12 -11.64 -0.27
N ASN A 141 -17.45 -10.52 -0.92
CA ASN A 141 -18.72 -9.81 -0.81
C ASN A 141 -19.11 -9.54 0.65
N LEU A 142 -18.17 -9.01 1.44
CA LEU A 142 -18.35 -8.76 2.87
C LEU A 142 -19.22 -7.52 3.10
N LYS A 143 -20.50 -7.74 3.33
CA LYS A 143 -21.45 -6.67 3.65
C LYS A 143 -21.21 -6.08 5.04
N GLY A 144 -21.39 -4.78 5.16
CA GLY A 144 -21.16 -4.04 6.40
C GLY A 144 -19.70 -3.75 6.69
N HIS A 145 -18.79 -4.10 5.76
CA HIS A 145 -17.36 -3.84 5.88
C HIS A 145 -16.92 -2.71 4.96
N ALA A 146 -16.09 -1.83 5.49
CA ALA A 146 -15.41 -0.80 4.72
C ALA A 146 -13.89 -1.00 4.74
N ALA A 147 -13.20 -0.43 3.77
CA ALA A 147 -11.75 -0.32 3.75
C ALA A 147 -11.30 1.13 3.68
N ILE A 148 -10.15 1.42 4.29
CA ILE A 148 -9.40 2.65 4.04
C ILE A 148 -8.20 2.28 3.17
N CYS A 149 -8.19 2.76 1.92
CA CYS A 149 -7.18 2.41 0.92
C CYS A 149 -6.96 3.53 -0.08
N SER A 150 -6.18 3.27 -1.13
CA SER A 150 -6.11 4.17 -2.28
C SER A 150 -7.41 4.12 -3.06
N LYS A 151 -7.67 5.12 -3.90
CA LYS A 151 -8.85 5.14 -4.77
C LYS A 151 -8.65 4.41 -6.11
N TYR A 152 -7.47 3.82 -6.32
CA TYR A 152 -7.03 3.18 -7.56
C TYR A 152 -7.06 1.66 -7.44
#